data_4e10f1007380fea57b4a8c805f8d9c01
#
_entry.id   4e10f1007380fea57b4a8c805f8d9c01
#
_cell.length_a   1.000
_cell.length_b   1.000
_cell.length_c   1.000
_cell.angle_alpha   90.00
_cell.angle_beta   90.00
_cell.angle_gamma   90.00
#
_symmetry.space_group_name_H-M   'P 1'
#
loop_
_entity.id
_entity.type
_entity.pdbx_description
1 polymer ?
#
loop_
_entity_poly.entity_id
_entity_poly.type
_entity_poly.pdbx_seq_one_letter_code
_entity_poly.pdbx_strand_id
1 'polypeptide(L)'
;LPAHQQVYHRRRSITRRKEAWVNQATRALDELRPVQFELDYVIYPEGSVLVSMGQTKVLCNATIDENLPRWLKTSKDRHGWITAEYAMLPRATAQRNQRETLTPKGRTQEIKRLIARALRAAVDLEKLGERQIIIDCDVLQADGGTRTASITGGYVALAIALKRLEKRKVVTKGALKQAVAAVSVGIVNGKAALDLDYEMDLAADVDMNVAMAEDGRFIEVQGTAEGEPFNRAALNDMLFLAEAGIQQLFKAQAEAVARAVI
;
A
#
# COMPACT_ATOMS: atom_id res chain seq x y z
N LEU A 1 -5.40 -43.64 -10.52
CA LEU A 1 -3.97 -43.52 -10.23
C LEU A 1 -3.72 -43.84 -8.75
N PRO A 2 -2.73 -44.67 -8.36
CA PRO A 2 -2.49 -44.98 -6.96
C PRO A 2 -2.09 -43.73 -6.17
N ALA A 3 -2.53 -43.62 -4.90
CA ALA A 3 -2.33 -42.49 -4.02
C ALA A 3 -0.85 -41.99 -3.94
N HIS A 4 0.12 -42.86 -4.12
CA HIS A 4 1.54 -42.50 -4.18
C HIS A 4 1.94 -41.60 -5.35
N GLN A 5 1.32 -41.71 -6.52
CA GLN A 5 1.60 -40.86 -7.67
C GLN A 5 1.02 -39.45 -7.50
N GLN A 6 -0.15 -39.29 -6.82
CA GLN A 6 -0.72 -37.97 -6.54
C GLN A 6 0.12 -37.16 -5.55
N VAL A 7 0.72 -37.79 -4.56
CA VAL A 7 1.62 -37.14 -3.60
C VAL A 7 2.92 -36.67 -4.27
N TYR A 8 3.45 -37.47 -5.23
CA TYR A 8 4.69 -37.14 -5.94
C TYR A 8 4.50 -35.95 -6.93
N HIS A 9 3.34 -35.88 -7.62
CA HIS A 9 2.99 -34.74 -8.48
C HIS A 9 2.72 -33.45 -7.67
N ARG A 10 2.09 -33.56 -6.50
CA ARG A 10 1.90 -32.41 -5.60
C ARG A 10 3.24 -31.86 -5.06
N ARG A 11 4.17 -32.73 -4.70
CA ARG A 11 5.51 -32.28 -4.25
C ARG A 11 6.30 -31.60 -5.38
N ARG A 12 6.27 -32.13 -6.60
CA ARG A 12 6.92 -31.51 -7.77
C ARG A 12 6.30 -30.14 -8.13
N SER A 13 5.00 -29.96 -8.01
CA SER A 13 4.35 -28.68 -8.28
C SER A 13 4.68 -27.62 -7.22
N ILE A 14 4.83 -28.02 -5.96
CA ILE A 14 5.25 -27.14 -4.86
C ILE A 14 6.73 -26.77 -5.01
N THR A 15 7.59 -27.70 -5.40
CA THR A 15 9.03 -27.45 -5.63
C THR A 15 9.23 -26.53 -6.84
N ARG A 16 8.54 -26.76 -7.97
CA ARG A 16 8.57 -25.85 -9.12
C ARG A 16 8.04 -24.44 -8.81
N ARG A 17 7.02 -24.31 -7.95
CA ARG A 17 6.60 -22.99 -7.47
C ARG A 17 7.66 -22.32 -6.61
N LYS A 18 8.33 -23.05 -5.73
CA LYS A 18 9.44 -22.51 -4.93
C LYS A 18 10.64 -22.12 -5.82
N GLU A 19 10.98 -22.92 -6.82
CA GLU A 19 12.05 -22.60 -7.78
C GLU A 19 11.72 -21.40 -8.66
N ALA A 20 10.44 -21.17 -9.02
CA ALA A 20 9.99 -19.97 -9.70
C ALA A 20 10.05 -18.72 -8.79
N TRP A 21 10.05 -18.88 -7.48
CA TRP A 21 10.21 -17.81 -6.50
C TRP A 21 11.69 -17.43 -6.27
N VAL A 22 12.61 -18.37 -6.50
CA VAL A 22 14.07 -18.18 -6.38
C VAL A 22 14.69 -17.55 -7.63
N ASN A 23 13.97 -17.55 -8.75
CA ASN A 23 14.42 -16.94 -10.02
C ASN A 23 13.86 -15.51 -10.19
N GLN A 24 13.83 -14.68 -9.14
CA GLN A 24 13.84 -13.24 -9.37
C GLN A 24 15.25 -12.91 -9.89
N ALA A 25 15.35 -12.59 -11.19
CA ALA A 25 16.54 -11.96 -11.75
C ALA A 25 17.01 -10.90 -10.77
N THR A 26 18.30 -10.80 -10.52
CA THR A 26 18.91 -9.83 -9.61
C THR A 26 18.52 -8.45 -10.10
N ARG A 27 17.44 -7.91 -9.52
CA ARG A 27 16.94 -6.54 -9.76
C ARG A 27 18.02 -5.55 -9.33
N ALA A 28 18.21 -4.49 -10.09
CA ALA A 28 19.09 -3.40 -9.68
C ALA A 28 18.57 -2.75 -8.37
N LEU A 29 19.48 -2.23 -7.54
CA LEU A 29 19.11 -1.67 -6.24
C LEU A 29 18.26 -0.38 -6.37
N ASP A 30 18.28 0.27 -7.50
CA ASP A 30 17.54 1.49 -7.85
C ASP A 30 16.28 1.23 -8.68
N GLU A 31 15.86 -0.04 -8.84
CA GLU A 31 14.73 -0.45 -9.67
C GLU A 31 13.52 -0.83 -8.78
N LEU A 32 12.31 -0.43 -9.19
CA LEU A 32 11.07 -0.90 -8.59
C LEU A 32 10.77 -2.36 -9.00
N ARG A 33 10.15 -3.11 -8.12
CA ARG A 33 9.49 -4.37 -8.51
C ARG A 33 8.35 -4.06 -9.51
N PRO A 34 7.97 -4.99 -10.39
CA PRO A 34 6.81 -4.83 -11.26
C PRO A 34 5.56 -4.45 -10.47
N VAL A 35 4.90 -3.37 -10.90
CA VAL A 35 3.67 -2.84 -10.26
C VAL A 35 2.48 -3.10 -11.16
N GLN A 36 1.41 -3.68 -10.60
CA GLN A 36 0.17 -3.97 -11.31
C GLN A 36 -1.04 -3.58 -10.46
N PHE A 37 -2.10 -3.09 -11.13
CA PHE A 37 -3.38 -2.76 -10.53
C PHE A 37 -4.48 -3.51 -11.28
N GLU A 38 -5.14 -4.46 -10.59
CA GLU A 38 -6.37 -5.10 -11.06
C GLU A 38 -7.56 -4.34 -10.47
N LEU A 39 -8.27 -3.62 -11.34
CA LEU A 39 -9.35 -2.72 -10.95
C LEU A 39 -10.67 -3.51 -10.78
N ASP A 40 -11.57 -2.97 -9.94
CA ASP A 40 -12.87 -3.55 -9.66
C ASP A 40 -12.79 -5.04 -9.24
N TYR A 41 -11.78 -5.33 -8.42
CA TYR A 41 -11.48 -6.71 -8.00
C TYR A 41 -12.64 -7.33 -7.22
N VAL A 42 -13.35 -6.53 -6.41
CA VAL A 42 -14.64 -6.89 -5.80
C VAL A 42 -15.69 -5.84 -6.14
N ILE A 43 -16.96 -6.23 -6.19
CA ILE A 43 -18.04 -5.47 -6.82
C ILE A 43 -18.81 -4.53 -5.87
N TYR A 44 -18.68 -4.67 -4.56
CA TYR A 44 -19.50 -3.91 -3.60
C TYR A 44 -18.95 -2.53 -3.24
N PRO A 45 -17.63 -2.33 -3.04
CA PRO A 45 -17.08 -1.02 -2.68
C PRO A 45 -17.18 -0.01 -3.83
N GLU A 46 -17.21 1.26 -3.52
CA GLU A 46 -17.19 2.33 -4.52
C GLU A 46 -15.89 2.36 -5.33
N GLY A 47 -14.79 1.87 -4.77
CA GLY A 47 -13.54 1.62 -5.48
C GLY A 47 -12.86 0.36 -4.95
N SER A 48 -12.39 -0.51 -5.82
CA SER A 48 -11.72 -1.75 -5.46
C SER A 48 -10.53 -2.00 -6.35
N VAL A 49 -9.40 -2.36 -5.74
CA VAL A 49 -8.14 -2.60 -6.46
C VAL A 49 -7.34 -3.69 -5.76
N LEU A 50 -6.92 -4.71 -6.50
CA LEU A 50 -5.81 -5.55 -6.07
C LEU A 50 -4.52 -4.94 -6.60
N VAL A 51 -3.67 -4.41 -5.71
CA VAL A 51 -2.32 -3.96 -6.05
C VAL A 51 -1.33 -5.09 -5.86
N SER A 52 -0.45 -5.28 -6.86
CA SER A 52 0.72 -6.17 -6.77
C SER A 52 1.99 -5.34 -6.97
N MET A 53 2.93 -5.44 -6.02
CA MET A 53 4.29 -4.91 -6.12
C MET A 53 5.24 -6.09 -5.96
N GLY A 54 5.77 -6.61 -7.07
CA GLY A 54 6.44 -7.91 -7.09
C GLY A 54 5.51 -9.01 -6.57
N GLN A 55 5.94 -9.70 -5.52
CA GLN A 55 5.15 -10.75 -4.88
C GLN A 55 4.21 -10.23 -3.77
N THR A 56 4.36 -8.98 -3.33
CA THR A 56 3.42 -8.38 -2.37
C THR A 56 2.09 -8.09 -3.05
N LYS A 57 0.99 -8.56 -2.44
CA LYS A 57 -0.38 -8.36 -2.94
C LYS A 57 -1.28 -7.85 -1.84
N VAL A 58 -1.93 -6.71 -2.09
CA VAL A 58 -2.87 -6.09 -1.15
C VAL A 58 -4.18 -5.78 -1.87
N LEU A 59 -5.28 -6.26 -1.32
CA LEU A 59 -6.61 -5.86 -1.74
C LEU A 59 -6.98 -4.56 -1.02
N CYS A 60 -7.23 -3.50 -1.79
CA CYS A 60 -7.60 -2.19 -1.29
C CYS A 60 -9.02 -1.85 -1.72
N ASN A 61 -9.90 -1.60 -0.77
CA ASN A 61 -11.30 -1.25 -1.01
C ASN A 61 -11.60 0.11 -0.39
N ALA A 62 -12.29 0.98 -1.14
CA ALA A 62 -12.76 2.26 -0.68
C ALA A 62 -14.28 2.24 -0.55
N THR A 63 -14.77 2.37 0.67
CA THR A 63 -16.20 2.35 1.01
C THR A 63 -16.61 3.70 1.57
N ILE A 64 -17.71 4.28 1.04
CA ILE A 64 -18.29 5.50 1.58
C ILE A 64 -19.22 5.16 2.75
N ASP A 65 -19.11 5.93 3.83
CA ASP A 65 -20.04 5.93 4.95
C ASP A 65 -20.60 7.34 5.14
N GLU A 66 -21.91 7.49 5.04
CA GLU A 66 -22.61 8.77 5.22
C GLU A 66 -22.58 9.24 6.69
N ASN A 67 -21.98 8.47 7.58
CA ASN A 67 -21.81 8.82 8.98
C ASN A 67 -20.38 9.27 9.28
N LEU A 68 -20.22 10.46 9.81
CA LEU A 68 -18.93 10.91 10.36
C LEU A 68 -18.52 10.10 11.60
N PRO A 69 -17.22 10.00 11.89
CA PRO A 69 -16.73 9.50 13.17
C PRO A 69 -17.35 10.28 14.34
N ARG A 70 -17.61 9.60 15.48
CA ARG A 70 -18.30 10.21 16.63
C ARG A 70 -17.65 11.52 17.10
N TRP A 71 -16.32 11.57 17.15
CA TRP A 71 -15.59 12.76 17.59
C TRP A 71 -15.75 13.94 16.63
N LEU A 72 -15.92 13.70 15.32
CA LEU A 72 -16.12 14.74 14.33
C LEU A 72 -17.58 15.19 14.28
N LYS A 73 -18.55 14.30 14.56
CA LYS A 73 -19.99 14.66 14.69
C LYS A 73 -20.23 15.70 15.78
N THR A 74 -19.42 15.72 16.84
CA THR A 74 -19.52 16.65 17.96
C THR A 74 -18.65 17.88 17.80
N SER A 75 -17.81 17.93 16.76
CA SER A 75 -16.99 19.11 16.44
C SER A 75 -17.85 20.26 15.91
N LYS A 76 -17.39 21.50 16.15
CA LYS A 76 -17.95 22.69 15.50
C LYS A 76 -17.55 22.78 14.03
N ASP A 77 -16.45 22.13 13.68
CA ASP A 77 -15.80 22.16 12.38
C ASP A 77 -15.99 20.78 11.73
N ARG A 78 -17.19 20.57 11.14
CA ARG A 78 -17.57 19.30 10.52
C ARG A 78 -17.16 19.29 9.04
N HIS A 79 -16.35 18.36 8.67
CA HIS A 79 -15.89 18.13 7.31
C HIS A 79 -15.79 16.62 7.02
N GLY A 80 -15.46 16.24 5.80
CA GLY A 80 -15.24 14.85 5.42
C GLY A 80 -14.04 14.22 6.12
N TRP A 81 -14.00 12.90 6.14
CA TRP A 81 -12.90 12.18 6.78
C TRP A 81 -12.46 10.96 5.95
N ILE A 82 -11.16 10.65 6.03
CA ILE A 82 -10.59 9.40 5.49
C ILE A 82 -9.99 8.62 6.65
N THR A 83 -10.42 7.38 6.80
CA THR A 83 -9.81 6.41 7.72
C THR A 83 -9.36 5.18 6.97
N ALA A 84 -8.54 4.33 7.61
CA ALA A 84 -8.09 3.10 7.01
C ALA A 84 -8.13 1.95 8.01
N GLU A 85 -8.39 0.77 7.48
CA GLU A 85 -8.18 -0.51 8.13
C GLU A 85 -7.03 -1.24 7.45
N TYR A 86 -6.29 -2.04 8.20
CA TYR A 86 -5.20 -2.85 7.68
C TYR A 86 -5.24 -4.22 8.36
N ALA A 87 -5.22 -5.26 7.56
CA ALA A 87 -5.15 -6.61 8.06
C ALA A 87 -4.23 -7.47 7.19
N MET A 88 -3.63 -8.49 7.80
CA MET A 88 -2.84 -9.48 7.09
C MET A 88 -3.52 -10.84 7.20
N LEU A 89 -3.79 -11.49 6.06
CA LEU A 89 -4.33 -12.85 6.07
C LEU A 89 -3.37 -13.81 6.78
N PRO A 90 -3.88 -14.82 7.50
CA PRO A 90 -3.03 -15.75 8.23
C PRO A 90 -1.94 -16.44 7.40
N ARG A 91 -2.18 -16.65 6.11
CA ARG A 91 -1.22 -17.24 5.17
C ARG A 91 -0.69 -16.24 4.15
N ALA A 92 -0.74 -14.95 4.45
CA ALA A 92 -0.04 -13.94 3.67
C ALA A 92 1.50 -14.13 3.70
N THR A 93 2.02 -14.78 4.71
CA THR A 93 3.45 -15.07 4.93
C THR A 93 3.75 -16.56 4.83
N ALA A 94 5.03 -16.92 4.70
CA ALA A 94 5.50 -18.31 4.61
C ALA A 94 5.07 -19.13 5.84
N GLN A 95 5.14 -18.54 7.04
CA GLN A 95 4.60 -19.12 8.25
C GLN A 95 3.21 -18.54 8.53
N ARG A 96 2.32 -19.36 9.10
CA ARG A 96 0.97 -18.91 9.42
C ARG A 96 0.96 -17.95 10.61
N ASN A 97 0.46 -16.74 10.39
CA ASN A 97 0.17 -15.78 11.45
C ASN A 97 -1.19 -16.05 12.10
N GLN A 98 -1.32 -15.70 13.37
CA GLN A 98 -2.63 -15.69 14.02
C GLN A 98 -3.48 -14.54 13.48
N ARG A 99 -4.77 -14.80 13.26
CA ARG A 99 -5.72 -13.75 12.90
C ARG A 99 -5.93 -12.82 14.11
N GLU A 100 -5.78 -11.53 13.90
CA GLU A 100 -6.15 -10.53 14.91
C GLU A 100 -7.68 -10.43 14.97
N THR A 101 -8.29 -10.62 16.16
CA THR A 101 -9.76 -10.71 16.28
C THR A 101 -10.35 -9.60 17.14
N LEU A 102 -9.87 -9.38 18.36
CA LEU A 102 -10.50 -8.47 19.30
C LEU A 102 -9.74 -7.16 19.50
N THR A 103 -8.41 -7.22 19.50
CA THR A 103 -7.57 -6.04 19.69
C THR A 103 -6.44 -6.06 18.68
N PRO A 104 -6.45 -5.15 17.69
CA PRO A 104 -5.33 -5.02 16.75
C PRO A 104 -4.03 -4.72 17.51
N LYS A 105 -2.94 -5.37 17.07
CA LYS A 105 -1.60 -5.14 17.65
C LYS A 105 -1.13 -3.71 17.39
N GLY A 106 -0.15 -3.24 18.14
CA GLY A 106 0.41 -1.89 18.00
C GLY A 106 0.89 -1.60 16.56
N ARG A 107 1.55 -2.57 15.92
CA ARG A 107 1.97 -2.48 14.50
C ARG A 107 0.78 -2.27 13.55
N THR A 108 -0.29 -3.02 13.70
CA THR A 108 -1.50 -2.86 12.88
C THR A 108 -2.11 -1.48 13.06
N GLN A 109 -2.21 -0.99 14.30
CA GLN A 109 -2.72 0.35 14.60
C GLN A 109 -1.83 1.46 14.01
N GLU A 110 -0.51 1.30 14.07
CA GLU A 110 0.45 2.24 13.48
C GLU A 110 0.27 2.30 11.97
N ILE A 111 0.21 1.14 11.27
CA ILE A 111 0.04 1.07 9.82
C ILE A 111 -1.30 1.67 9.37
N LYS A 112 -2.42 1.39 10.06
CA LYS A 112 -3.72 2.01 9.80
C LYS A 112 -3.64 3.53 9.83
N ARG A 113 -2.99 4.10 10.85
CA ARG A 113 -2.83 5.54 11.00
C ARG A 113 -1.95 6.15 9.91
N LEU A 114 -0.89 5.45 9.51
CA LEU A 114 -0.01 5.83 8.41
C LEU A 114 -0.79 5.91 7.09
N ILE A 115 -1.50 4.83 6.72
CA ILE A 115 -2.30 4.78 5.49
C ILE A 115 -3.34 5.91 5.47
N ALA A 116 -4.13 6.04 6.54
CA ALA A 116 -5.15 7.06 6.64
C ALA A 116 -4.59 8.48 6.54
N ARG A 117 -3.44 8.77 7.18
CA ARG A 117 -2.75 10.06 7.10
C ARG A 117 -2.29 10.36 5.69
N ALA A 118 -1.64 9.39 5.04
CA ALA A 118 -1.17 9.56 3.67
C ALA A 118 -2.34 9.86 2.72
N LEU A 119 -3.42 9.08 2.79
CA LEU A 119 -4.57 9.24 1.89
C LEU A 119 -5.37 10.52 2.15
N ARG A 120 -5.40 11.05 3.37
CA ARG A 120 -6.00 12.37 3.63
C ARG A 120 -5.31 13.51 2.86
N ALA A 121 -4.01 13.41 2.60
CA ALA A 121 -3.31 14.40 1.79
C ALA A 121 -3.76 14.45 0.32
N ALA A 122 -4.39 13.36 -0.16
CA ALA A 122 -4.92 13.28 -1.52
C ALA A 122 -6.28 13.98 -1.69
N VAL A 123 -6.99 14.34 -0.61
CA VAL A 123 -8.40 14.74 -0.66
C VAL A 123 -8.62 16.13 -0.07
N ASP A 124 -9.52 16.88 -0.69
CA ASP A 124 -10.14 18.05 -0.12
C ASP A 124 -11.31 17.59 0.76
N LEU A 125 -11.10 17.61 2.07
CA LEU A 125 -12.05 17.08 3.03
C LEU A 125 -13.33 17.92 3.12
N GLU A 126 -13.26 19.22 2.80
CA GLU A 126 -14.45 20.09 2.73
C GLU A 126 -15.34 19.69 1.55
N LYS A 127 -14.73 19.44 0.38
CA LYS A 127 -15.47 18.99 -0.81
C LYS A 127 -16.02 17.57 -0.68
N LEU A 128 -15.41 16.73 0.16
CA LEU A 128 -15.96 15.42 0.51
C LEU A 128 -17.30 15.58 1.26
N GLY A 129 -17.48 16.65 2.03
CA GLY A 129 -18.68 16.91 2.83
C GLY A 129 -18.76 16.02 4.09
N GLU A 130 -19.84 16.14 4.86
CA GLU A 130 -20.01 15.48 6.16
C GLU A 130 -20.19 13.94 6.04
N ARG A 131 -19.20 13.23 5.49
CA ARG A 131 -19.14 11.77 5.36
C ARG A 131 -17.72 11.26 5.50
N GLN A 132 -17.53 9.96 5.64
CA GLN A 132 -16.19 9.37 5.64
C GLN A 132 -16.01 8.34 4.53
N ILE A 133 -14.77 8.18 4.09
CA ILE A 133 -14.36 7.03 3.28
C ILE A 133 -13.46 6.16 4.12
N ILE A 134 -13.77 4.88 4.16
CA ILE A 134 -12.99 3.85 4.84
C ILE A 134 -12.20 3.10 3.78
N ILE A 135 -10.89 3.03 3.96
CA ILE A 135 -10.00 2.28 3.07
C ILE A 135 -9.58 0.99 3.77
N ASP A 136 -10.13 -0.13 3.34
CA ASP A 136 -9.75 -1.44 3.82
C ASP A 136 -8.57 -1.96 3.01
N CYS A 137 -7.49 -2.34 3.68
CA CYS A 137 -6.27 -2.88 3.08
C CYS A 137 -6.00 -4.28 3.64
N ASP A 138 -6.36 -5.31 2.87
CA ASP A 138 -6.15 -6.71 3.22
C ASP A 138 -4.93 -7.28 2.48
N VAL A 139 -3.87 -7.61 3.23
CA VAL A 139 -2.67 -8.21 2.67
C VAL A 139 -2.93 -9.69 2.40
N LEU A 140 -3.00 -10.05 1.11
CA LEU A 140 -3.20 -11.42 0.64
C LEU A 140 -1.88 -12.19 0.60
N GLN A 141 -0.78 -11.51 0.22
CA GLN A 141 0.57 -12.04 0.17
C GLN A 141 1.57 -10.94 0.53
N ALA A 142 2.50 -11.23 1.43
CA ALA A 142 3.51 -10.31 1.91
C ALA A 142 4.91 -10.75 1.46
N ASP A 143 5.62 -9.84 0.81
CA ASP A 143 7.01 -9.95 0.38
C ASP A 143 7.69 -8.58 0.47
N GLY A 144 7.76 -8.00 1.68
CA GLY A 144 8.24 -6.63 1.92
C GLY A 144 7.27 -5.54 1.42
N GLY A 145 7.35 -4.34 1.97
CA GLY A 145 6.62 -3.15 1.50
C GLY A 145 5.09 -3.21 1.58
N THR A 146 4.49 -4.00 2.49
CA THR A 146 3.02 -4.14 2.55
C THR A 146 2.32 -2.83 2.91
N ARG A 147 2.90 -1.99 3.78
CA ARG A 147 2.33 -0.69 4.16
C ARG A 147 2.38 0.33 3.01
N THR A 148 3.48 0.35 2.25
CA THR A 148 3.64 1.24 1.10
C THR A 148 2.76 0.81 -0.08
N ALA A 149 2.63 -0.48 -0.33
CA ALA A 149 1.67 -1.04 -1.28
C ALA A 149 0.21 -0.70 -0.90
N SER A 150 -0.13 -0.74 0.40
CA SER A 150 -1.46 -0.34 0.90
C SER A 150 -1.76 1.14 0.64
N ILE A 151 -0.78 2.04 0.82
CA ILE A 151 -0.96 3.47 0.50
C ILE A 151 -1.14 3.65 -1.01
N THR A 152 -0.25 3.03 -1.81
CA THR A 152 -0.23 3.17 -3.26
C THR A 152 -1.48 2.58 -3.93
N GLY A 153 -1.92 1.40 -3.51
CA GLY A 153 -3.17 0.77 -3.98
C GLY A 153 -4.41 1.43 -3.40
N GLY A 154 -4.36 1.81 -2.12
CA GLY A 154 -5.45 2.53 -1.45
C GLY A 154 -5.77 3.87 -2.12
N TYR A 155 -4.75 4.58 -2.62
CA TYR A 155 -4.96 5.78 -3.42
C TYR A 155 -5.74 5.49 -4.71
N VAL A 156 -5.41 4.43 -5.44
CA VAL A 156 -6.12 4.07 -6.69
C VAL A 156 -7.58 3.73 -6.39
N ALA A 157 -7.84 2.94 -5.34
CA ALA A 157 -9.21 2.63 -4.91
C ALA A 157 -9.99 3.90 -4.52
N LEU A 158 -9.37 4.78 -3.75
CA LEU A 158 -9.94 6.08 -3.34
C LEU A 158 -10.24 6.98 -4.54
N ALA A 159 -9.32 7.07 -5.50
CA ALA A 159 -9.49 7.90 -6.69
C ALA A 159 -10.65 7.42 -7.58
N ILE A 160 -10.80 6.10 -7.76
CA ILE A 160 -11.93 5.50 -8.46
C ILE A 160 -13.24 5.78 -7.73
N ALA A 161 -13.29 5.57 -6.42
CA ALA A 161 -14.47 5.85 -5.59
C ALA A 161 -14.89 7.32 -5.72
N LEU A 162 -13.97 8.26 -5.52
CA LEU A 162 -14.27 9.69 -5.61
C LEU A 162 -14.79 10.11 -7.00
N LYS A 163 -14.17 9.63 -8.09
CA LYS A 163 -14.66 9.89 -9.45
C LYS A 163 -16.09 9.39 -9.68
N ARG A 164 -16.42 8.18 -9.17
CA ARG A 164 -17.78 7.63 -9.25
C ARG A 164 -18.78 8.42 -8.43
N LEU A 165 -18.40 8.85 -7.23
CA LEU A 165 -19.23 9.68 -6.35
C LEU A 165 -19.44 11.08 -6.93
N GLU A 166 -18.42 11.69 -7.56
CA GLU A 166 -18.56 12.95 -8.29
C GLU A 166 -19.54 12.82 -9.46
N LYS A 167 -19.44 11.74 -10.27
CA LYS A 167 -20.36 11.49 -11.38
C LYS A 167 -21.82 11.33 -10.90
N ARG A 168 -22.01 10.69 -9.74
CA ARG A 168 -23.32 10.57 -9.08
C ARG A 168 -23.76 11.84 -8.36
N LYS A 169 -22.95 12.90 -8.32
CA LYS A 169 -23.18 14.16 -7.60
C LYS A 169 -23.33 13.98 -6.07
N VAL A 170 -22.72 12.93 -5.52
CA VAL A 170 -22.69 12.64 -4.07
C VAL A 170 -21.64 13.50 -3.38
N VAL A 171 -20.50 13.72 -4.05
CA VAL A 171 -19.43 14.61 -3.59
C VAL A 171 -19.20 15.75 -4.57
N THR A 172 -18.66 16.87 -4.08
CA THR A 172 -18.35 18.04 -4.89
C THR A 172 -17.19 17.76 -5.83
N LYS A 173 -17.27 18.24 -7.07
CA LYS A 173 -16.22 18.11 -8.07
C LYS A 173 -14.87 18.62 -7.56
N GLY A 174 -13.81 17.85 -7.78
CA GLY A 174 -12.46 18.19 -7.34
C GLY A 174 -12.21 17.86 -5.86
N ALA A 175 -12.94 16.90 -5.30
CA ALA A 175 -12.63 16.35 -3.99
C ALA A 175 -11.27 15.61 -3.98
N LEU A 176 -10.90 14.95 -5.07
CA LEU A 176 -9.54 14.43 -5.28
C LEU A 176 -8.61 15.57 -5.70
N LYS A 177 -7.58 15.88 -4.90
CA LYS A 177 -6.67 17.03 -5.10
C LYS A 177 -5.41 16.65 -5.87
N GLN A 178 -4.77 15.53 -5.49
CA GLN A 178 -3.44 15.14 -5.98
C GLN A 178 -3.21 13.65 -5.75
N ALA A 179 -2.26 13.08 -6.46
CA ALA A 179 -1.83 11.71 -6.21
C ALA A 179 -0.98 11.61 -4.93
N VAL A 180 -1.02 10.41 -4.33
CA VAL A 180 -0.20 10.02 -3.18
C VAL A 180 0.30 8.62 -3.41
N ALA A 181 1.61 8.41 -3.27
CA ALA A 181 2.22 7.09 -3.35
C ALA A 181 3.28 6.92 -2.26
N ALA A 182 3.66 5.67 -2.00
CA ALA A 182 4.67 5.35 -1.02
C ALA A 182 5.53 4.18 -1.49
N VAL A 183 6.79 4.18 -1.06
CA VAL A 183 7.77 3.13 -1.34
C VAL A 183 8.63 2.88 -0.10
N SER A 184 9.15 1.67 0.05
CA SER A 184 10.21 1.36 1.00
C SER A 184 11.58 1.60 0.35
N VAL A 185 12.52 2.10 1.14
CA VAL A 185 13.94 2.23 0.80
C VAL A 185 14.78 1.81 2.00
N GLY A 186 16.03 1.47 1.78
CA GLY A 186 16.89 1.10 2.90
C GLY A 186 18.36 1.08 2.52
N ILE A 187 19.20 0.75 3.50
CA ILE A 187 20.63 0.47 3.29
C ILE A 187 20.82 -1.04 3.40
N VAL A 188 21.24 -1.66 2.30
CA VAL A 188 21.47 -3.10 2.21
C VAL A 188 22.91 -3.33 1.76
N ASN A 189 23.72 -4.02 2.59
CA ASN A 189 25.15 -4.21 2.34
C ASN A 189 25.89 -2.88 2.04
N GLY A 190 25.59 -1.82 2.80
CA GLY A 190 26.23 -0.50 2.69
C GLY A 190 25.79 0.32 1.47
N LYS A 191 24.76 -0.09 0.72
CA LYS A 191 24.24 0.62 -0.46
C LYS A 191 22.76 0.94 -0.28
N ALA A 192 22.34 2.12 -0.76
CA ALA A 192 20.94 2.48 -0.80
C ALA A 192 20.18 1.58 -1.80
N ALA A 193 18.99 1.12 -1.40
CA ALA A 193 18.15 0.24 -2.19
C ALA A 193 16.71 0.72 -2.18
N LEU A 194 16.04 0.59 -3.35
CA LEU A 194 14.65 0.97 -3.60
C LEU A 194 13.73 -0.26 -3.50
N ASP A 195 12.55 -0.06 -2.91
CA ASP A 195 11.45 -1.03 -2.90
C ASP A 195 11.88 -2.39 -2.34
N LEU A 196 12.21 -2.41 -1.04
CA LEU A 196 12.72 -3.59 -0.36
C LEU A 196 11.70 -4.75 -0.42
N ASP A 197 12.11 -5.90 -0.96
CA ASP A 197 11.41 -7.16 -0.77
C ASP A 197 11.74 -7.75 0.62
N TYR A 198 11.17 -8.90 0.95
CA TYR A 198 11.33 -9.50 2.27
C TYR A 198 12.80 -9.83 2.61
N GLU A 199 13.56 -10.34 1.66
CA GLU A 199 14.98 -10.70 1.88
C GLU A 199 15.85 -9.47 2.04
N MET A 200 15.60 -8.42 1.26
CA MET A 200 16.27 -7.13 1.39
C MET A 200 15.92 -6.42 2.70
N ASP A 201 14.63 -6.43 3.09
CA ASP A 201 14.13 -5.85 4.35
C ASP A 201 14.78 -6.55 5.57
N LEU A 202 14.90 -7.88 5.53
CA LEU A 202 15.56 -8.66 6.57
C LEU A 202 17.07 -8.42 6.65
N ALA A 203 17.72 -8.11 5.53
CA ALA A 203 19.16 -7.86 5.44
C ALA A 203 19.53 -6.38 5.57
N ALA A 204 18.55 -5.48 5.69
CA ALA A 204 18.79 -4.05 5.73
C ALA A 204 19.38 -3.60 7.07
N ASP A 205 20.45 -2.79 7.00
CA ASP A 205 21.00 -2.08 8.17
C ASP A 205 20.09 -0.89 8.57
N VAL A 206 19.38 -0.33 7.58
CA VAL A 206 18.39 0.74 7.74
C VAL A 206 17.20 0.42 6.85
N ASP A 207 15.98 0.43 7.41
CA ASP A 207 14.73 0.43 6.66
C ASP A 207 14.01 1.77 6.79
N MET A 208 13.42 2.23 5.69
CA MET A 208 12.67 3.49 5.65
C MET A 208 11.47 3.37 4.73
N ASN A 209 10.35 3.94 5.18
CA ASN A 209 9.14 4.10 4.37
C ASN A 209 8.93 5.58 4.07
N VAL A 210 8.72 5.91 2.81
CA VAL A 210 8.52 7.27 2.34
C VAL A 210 7.19 7.37 1.63
N ALA A 211 6.35 8.32 2.03
CA ALA A 211 5.11 8.68 1.35
C ALA A 211 5.19 10.13 0.88
N MET A 212 4.84 10.36 -0.40
CA MET A 212 4.89 11.68 -1.02
C MET A 212 3.59 12.01 -1.74
N ALA A 213 3.33 13.30 -1.86
CA ALA A 213 2.33 13.87 -2.74
C ALA A 213 2.92 14.16 -4.12
N GLU A 214 2.07 14.24 -5.15
CA GLU A 214 2.45 14.47 -6.54
C GLU A 214 3.21 15.78 -6.77
N ASP A 215 2.97 16.78 -5.92
CA ASP A 215 3.68 18.07 -5.93
C ASP A 215 5.10 18.03 -5.34
N GLY A 216 5.60 16.83 -5.01
CA GLY A 216 6.96 16.60 -4.49
C GLY A 216 7.12 16.76 -2.98
N ARG A 217 6.05 17.09 -2.24
CA ARG A 217 6.11 17.22 -0.78
C ARG A 217 6.03 15.87 -0.09
N PHE A 218 6.85 15.70 0.94
CA PHE A 218 6.78 14.54 1.81
C PHE A 218 5.54 14.61 2.70
N ILE A 219 4.84 13.49 2.79
CA ILE A 219 3.72 13.31 3.71
C ILE A 219 4.22 12.62 4.98
N GLU A 220 5.07 11.61 4.79
CA GLU A 220 5.67 10.88 5.89
C GLU A 220 7.03 10.30 5.48
N VAL A 221 7.99 10.39 6.39
CA VAL A 221 9.29 9.74 6.32
C VAL A 221 9.49 9.00 7.63
N GLN A 222 9.52 7.67 7.58
CA GLN A 222 9.68 6.83 8.76
C GLN A 222 10.84 5.88 8.51
N GLY A 223 11.93 6.03 9.24
CA GLY A 223 13.14 5.22 9.09
C GLY A 223 13.71 4.79 10.42
N THR A 224 14.28 3.60 10.44
CA THR A 224 14.88 2.97 11.62
C THR A 224 16.22 2.36 11.24
N ALA A 225 17.24 2.56 12.07
CA ALA A 225 18.48 1.80 11.99
C ALA A 225 18.33 0.54 12.87
N GLU A 226 18.58 -0.63 12.29
CA GLU A 226 18.49 -1.91 13.00
C GLU A 226 19.75 -2.20 13.85
N GLY A 227 20.83 -1.46 13.63
CA GLY A 227 22.10 -1.58 14.35
C GLY A 227 22.74 -0.23 14.54
N GLU A 228 23.77 0.06 13.76
CA GLU A 228 24.51 1.31 13.84
C GLU A 228 23.72 2.48 13.23
N PRO A 229 23.77 3.69 13.84
CA PRO A 229 23.12 4.88 13.30
C PRO A 229 23.63 5.24 11.91
N PHE A 230 22.72 5.68 11.04
CA PHE A 230 23.06 6.13 9.69
C PHE A 230 23.29 7.65 9.64
N ASN A 231 24.11 8.08 8.70
CA ASN A 231 24.49 9.48 8.53
C ASN A 231 23.56 10.23 7.56
N ARG A 232 23.77 11.54 7.44
CA ARG A 232 22.97 12.41 6.57
C ARG A 232 23.11 12.05 5.08
N ALA A 233 24.27 11.58 4.64
CA ALA A 233 24.47 11.20 3.24
C ALA A 233 23.58 9.99 2.90
N ALA A 234 23.61 8.94 3.72
CA ALA A 234 22.73 7.77 3.55
C ALA A 234 21.24 8.14 3.55
N LEU A 235 20.82 9.08 4.43
CA LEU A 235 19.45 9.59 4.41
C LEU A 235 19.12 10.24 3.07
N ASN A 236 19.98 11.09 2.55
CA ASN A 236 19.76 11.78 1.28
C ASN A 236 19.70 10.79 0.10
N ASP A 237 20.57 9.79 0.08
CA ASP A 237 20.58 8.75 -0.96
C ASP A 237 19.26 7.93 -0.96
N MET A 238 18.78 7.54 0.23
CA MET A 238 17.48 6.87 0.37
C MET A 238 16.32 7.75 -0.08
N LEU A 239 16.29 9.03 0.29
CA LEU A 239 15.24 9.96 -0.12
C LEU A 239 15.26 10.19 -1.64
N PHE A 240 16.44 10.30 -2.26
CA PHE A 240 16.58 10.43 -3.71
C PHE A 240 16.00 9.20 -4.45
N LEU A 241 16.32 7.98 -3.99
CA LEU A 241 15.75 6.76 -4.56
C LEU A 241 14.24 6.67 -4.35
N ALA A 242 13.75 7.05 -3.15
CA ALA A 242 12.32 7.07 -2.86
C ALA A 242 11.56 8.00 -3.81
N GLU A 243 12.08 9.21 -4.03
CA GLU A 243 11.48 10.17 -4.97
C GLU A 243 11.42 9.60 -6.38
N ALA A 244 12.52 9.05 -6.90
CA ALA A 244 12.59 8.45 -8.23
C ALA A 244 11.59 7.28 -8.39
N GLY A 245 11.47 6.41 -7.38
CA GLY A 245 10.52 5.30 -7.37
C GLY A 245 9.07 5.80 -7.31
N ILE A 246 8.76 6.76 -6.44
CA ILE A 246 7.42 7.33 -6.28
C ILE A 246 6.94 8.01 -7.57
N GLN A 247 7.80 8.68 -8.32
CA GLN A 247 7.43 9.25 -9.63
C GLN A 247 6.99 8.17 -10.64
N GLN A 248 7.59 6.99 -10.60
CA GLN A 248 7.15 5.86 -11.42
C GLN A 248 5.79 5.31 -10.94
N LEU A 249 5.58 5.27 -9.61
CA LEU A 249 4.28 4.86 -9.04
C LEU A 249 3.15 5.82 -9.42
N PHE A 250 3.38 7.14 -9.43
CA PHE A 250 2.39 8.11 -9.89
C PHE A 250 1.95 7.87 -11.35
N LYS A 251 2.88 7.55 -12.24
CA LYS A 251 2.55 7.19 -13.63
C LYS A 251 1.68 5.94 -13.70
N ALA A 252 2.07 4.89 -13.00
CA ALA A 252 1.31 3.64 -12.96
C ALA A 252 -0.10 3.83 -12.35
N GLN A 253 -0.23 4.64 -11.30
CA GLN A 253 -1.52 5.00 -10.71
C GLN A 253 -2.40 5.80 -11.68
N ALA A 254 -1.84 6.79 -12.37
CA ALA A 254 -2.58 7.60 -13.35
C ALA A 254 -3.12 6.73 -14.50
N GLU A 255 -2.29 5.82 -15.04
CA GLU A 255 -2.70 4.85 -16.06
C GLU A 255 -3.80 3.90 -15.55
N ALA A 256 -3.69 3.42 -14.31
CA ALA A 256 -4.71 2.57 -13.72
C ALA A 256 -6.04 3.32 -13.58
N VAL A 257 -6.03 4.53 -12.99
CA VAL A 257 -7.23 5.35 -12.79
C VAL A 257 -7.87 5.78 -14.13
N ALA A 258 -7.08 5.96 -15.19
CA ALA A 258 -7.58 6.28 -16.53
C ALA A 258 -8.34 5.09 -17.18
N ARG A 259 -7.99 3.84 -16.83
CA ARG A 259 -8.67 2.63 -17.32
C ARG A 259 -9.95 2.29 -16.56
N ALA A 260 -10.17 2.92 -15.39
CA ALA A 260 -11.35 2.61 -14.58
C ALA A 260 -12.65 3.00 -15.28
N VAL A 261 -13.64 2.13 -15.19
CA VAL A 261 -15.01 2.43 -15.63
C VAL A 261 -15.67 3.31 -14.56
N ILE A 262 -15.98 4.54 -14.93
CA ILE A 262 -16.55 5.56 -14.03
C ILE A 262 -18.06 5.71 -14.30
#